data_873a96a02fbbd72c48039d67b97fe2d8
#
_entry.id   873a96a02fbbd72c48039d67b97fe2d8
#
_cell.length_a   1.000
_cell.length_b   1.000
_cell.length_c   1.000
_cell.angle_alpha   90.00
_cell.angle_beta   90.00
_cell.angle_gamma   90.00
#
_symmetry.space_group_name_H-M   'P 1'
#
loop_
_entity.id
_entity.type
_entity.pdbx_description
1 polymer ?
#
loop_
_entity_poly.entity_id
_entity_poly.type
_entity_poly.pdbx_seq_one_letter_code
_entity_poly.pdbx_strand_id
1 'polypeptide(L)'
;MGTPKFTPEQDQAIRCIEKNVVVSAGAGSGKTRVLVERFLYILEQGLQEAEKNVSPRTILAVTFTRKAATEMRDRIRRKLMEKIETEPDNAIFWRGQLKELSRASIGTIHSLCSGILRANPVESDLEPAFSVMEEQETKEFLQDRARRWLRQQLKAQAEAAVHLCEEYGSAGLLRQTLYLLQSGEAHFTAVNNLADYESAQKDLQQLAEDTAAYFTDALVGDCAAGNKKALSGCLDAIRAALANLDDEANIALLSDVIGRLRKSGKNAETIGLLKERLGQIVQYPACVRSAELIPYWESYLAALQQHLAAAKKEAGVLAFDDLEQMALDLLRNHPSVLEKYRSQYRYIMVDEFQDTNSRQRQLIYLLAGGNAQHLKENHLFVVGDPKQSIYRFRGAEVSVFARVRHEIENSGGVSLQLTDNFRTVKNILSLCNHLFRTLMGEDPAQDVFYEALQANKENDIRPEFLKFSYSGKKEVGTVRKKEALGLARRLRELHDTE
;
A
#
# COMPACT_ATOMS: atom_id res chain seq x y z
N MET A 1 -23.69 3.19 36.43
CA MET A 1 -23.86 3.28 34.99
C MET A 1 -23.66 1.87 34.42
N GLY A 2 -24.68 1.29 33.76
CA GLY A 2 -24.58 -0.08 33.25
C GLY A 2 -23.44 -0.15 32.21
N THR A 3 -22.66 -1.23 32.27
CA THR A 3 -21.61 -1.54 31.29
C THR A 3 -22.23 -1.45 29.89
N PRO A 4 -21.70 -0.63 28.99
CA PRO A 4 -22.27 -0.48 27.66
C PRO A 4 -22.17 -1.85 26.95
N LYS A 5 -23.33 -2.39 26.57
CA LYS A 5 -23.44 -3.69 25.88
C LYS A 5 -22.60 -3.68 24.60
N PHE A 6 -21.82 -4.74 24.39
CA PHE A 6 -21.18 -5.03 23.10
C PHE A 6 -22.22 -5.63 22.15
N THR A 7 -22.01 -5.45 20.85
CA THR A 7 -22.75 -6.24 19.86
C THR A 7 -22.27 -7.69 19.91
N PRO A 8 -23.05 -8.66 19.41
CA PRO A 8 -22.61 -10.06 19.36
C PRO A 8 -21.27 -10.23 18.66
N GLU A 9 -21.04 -9.50 17.55
CA GLU A 9 -19.82 -9.55 16.77
C GLU A 9 -18.64 -8.91 17.53
N GLN A 10 -18.88 -7.81 18.26
CA GLN A 10 -17.86 -7.21 19.11
C GLN A 10 -17.49 -8.15 20.27
N ASP A 11 -18.47 -8.78 20.93
CA ASP A 11 -18.21 -9.73 22.01
C ASP A 11 -17.46 -10.96 21.50
N GLN A 12 -17.82 -11.49 20.34
CA GLN A 12 -17.08 -12.57 19.69
C GLN A 12 -15.64 -12.14 19.33
N ALA A 13 -15.44 -10.94 18.80
CA ALA A 13 -14.11 -10.42 18.49
C ALA A 13 -13.25 -10.25 19.76
N ILE A 14 -13.85 -9.93 20.90
CA ILE A 14 -13.15 -9.79 22.18
C ILE A 14 -12.76 -11.17 22.74
N ARG A 15 -13.67 -12.15 22.72
CA ARG A 15 -13.55 -13.42 23.47
C ARG A 15 -12.90 -14.55 22.67
N CYS A 16 -12.97 -14.54 21.34
CA CYS A 16 -12.39 -15.60 20.52
C CYS A 16 -10.86 -15.45 20.47
N ILE A 17 -10.15 -16.01 21.46
CA ILE A 17 -8.69 -15.94 21.59
C ILE A 17 -7.96 -17.22 21.17
N GLU A 18 -8.71 -18.32 20.97
CA GLU A 18 -8.15 -19.63 20.62
C GLU A 18 -7.97 -19.84 19.10
N LYS A 19 -8.42 -18.89 18.30
CA LYS A 19 -8.34 -18.93 16.84
C LYS A 19 -7.77 -17.63 16.29
N ASN A 20 -7.25 -17.69 15.08
CA ASN A 20 -6.98 -16.49 14.31
C ASN A 20 -8.29 -15.77 13.98
N VAL A 21 -8.31 -14.46 14.11
CA VAL A 21 -9.50 -13.65 13.89
C VAL A 21 -9.16 -12.48 12.97
N VAL A 22 -9.97 -12.30 11.93
CA VAL A 22 -9.96 -11.09 11.10
C VAL A 22 -11.26 -10.32 11.28
N VAL A 23 -11.15 -9.03 11.49
CA VAL A 23 -12.29 -8.13 11.72
C VAL A 23 -12.31 -7.05 10.65
N SER A 24 -13.31 -7.08 9.78
CA SER A 24 -13.64 -5.96 8.91
C SER A 24 -14.52 -4.98 9.70
N ALA A 25 -14.00 -3.79 9.97
CA ALA A 25 -14.63 -2.88 10.92
C ALA A 25 -14.75 -1.47 10.33
N GLY A 26 -15.95 -1.09 9.93
CA GLY A 26 -16.24 0.23 9.37
C GLY A 26 -15.89 1.40 10.29
N ALA A 27 -15.90 2.61 9.74
CA ALA A 27 -15.67 3.82 10.50
C ALA A 27 -16.68 3.94 11.65
N GLY A 28 -16.20 4.23 12.85
CA GLY A 28 -17.07 4.42 14.03
C GLY A 28 -17.67 3.14 14.63
N SER A 29 -17.24 1.94 14.19
CA SER A 29 -17.71 0.64 14.70
C SER A 29 -17.11 0.24 16.06
N GLY A 30 -16.19 1.06 16.60
CA GLY A 30 -15.60 0.79 17.91
C GLY A 30 -14.34 -0.08 17.87
N LYS A 31 -13.60 -0.15 16.73
CA LYS A 31 -12.34 -0.91 16.57
C LYS A 31 -11.42 -0.82 17.79
N THR A 32 -11.04 0.39 18.17
CA THR A 32 -10.11 0.63 19.29
C THR A 32 -10.68 0.13 20.62
N ARG A 33 -12.00 0.20 20.82
CA ARG A 33 -12.66 -0.33 22.01
C ARG A 33 -12.55 -1.85 22.05
N VAL A 34 -12.84 -2.52 20.94
CA VAL A 34 -12.70 -3.99 20.82
C VAL A 34 -11.27 -4.42 21.12
N LEU A 35 -10.26 -3.73 20.56
CA LEU A 35 -8.83 -4.02 20.80
C LEU A 35 -8.47 -3.89 22.30
N VAL A 36 -8.90 -2.81 22.96
CA VAL A 36 -8.64 -2.59 24.40
C VAL A 36 -9.31 -3.65 25.25
N GLU A 37 -10.58 -3.95 25.00
CA GLU A 37 -11.31 -4.96 25.78
C GLU A 37 -10.79 -6.39 25.50
N ARG A 38 -10.38 -6.70 24.27
CA ARG A 38 -9.70 -7.97 23.96
C ARG A 38 -8.36 -8.07 24.71
N PHE A 39 -7.57 -7.01 24.76
CA PHE A 39 -6.33 -6.99 25.53
C PHE A 39 -6.59 -7.32 27.01
N LEU A 40 -7.60 -6.70 27.60
CA LEU A 40 -8.00 -6.95 28.99
C LEU A 40 -8.53 -8.37 29.18
N TYR A 41 -9.36 -8.86 28.26
CA TYR A 41 -9.89 -10.22 28.29
C TYR A 41 -8.78 -11.27 28.25
N ILE A 42 -7.74 -11.05 27.43
CA ILE A 42 -6.55 -11.91 27.39
C ILE A 42 -5.86 -11.92 28.77
N LEU A 43 -5.71 -10.77 29.43
CA LEU A 43 -5.12 -10.69 30.77
C LEU A 43 -5.97 -11.40 31.81
N GLU A 44 -7.32 -11.34 31.70
CA GLU A 44 -8.25 -12.06 32.60
C GLU A 44 -8.07 -13.58 32.55
N GLN A 45 -7.68 -14.15 31.40
CA GLN A 45 -7.37 -15.57 31.29
C GLN A 45 -6.19 -15.97 32.19
N GLY A 46 -5.21 -15.07 32.37
CA GLY A 46 -4.10 -15.28 33.31
C GLY A 46 -4.52 -15.24 34.78
N LEU A 47 -5.65 -14.60 35.10
CA LEU A 47 -6.24 -14.63 36.44
C LEU A 47 -6.96 -15.96 36.71
N GLN A 48 -7.67 -16.48 35.70
CA GLN A 48 -8.43 -17.72 35.78
C GLN A 48 -7.56 -18.98 35.74
N GLU A 49 -6.49 -18.92 34.92
CA GLU A 49 -5.57 -20.02 34.66
C GLU A 49 -4.13 -19.54 34.84
N ALA A 50 -3.63 -19.55 36.08
CA ALA A 50 -2.29 -19.06 36.42
C ALA A 50 -1.17 -19.78 35.64
N GLU A 51 -1.39 -21.03 35.22
CA GLU A 51 -0.46 -21.80 34.37
C GLU A 51 -0.24 -21.17 32.99
N LYS A 52 -1.21 -20.42 32.49
CA LYS A 52 -1.06 -19.71 31.19
C LYS A 52 -0.04 -18.56 31.22
N ASN A 53 0.39 -18.12 32.39
CA ASN A 53 1.40 -17.06 32.59
C ASN A 53 1.21 -15.86 31.64
N VAL A 54 -0.01 -15.32 31.57
CA VAL A 54 -0.36 -14.20 30.69
C VAL A 54 -0.01 -12.88 31.35
N SER A 55 0.69 -12.04 30.65
CA SER A 55 1.05 -10.68 31.09
C SER A 55 1.06 -9.71 29.89
N PRO A 56 1.09 -8.40 30.10
CA PRO A 56 1.20 -7.43 29.03
C PRO A 56 2.37 -7.67 28.08
N ARG A 57 3.43 -8.34 28.52
CA ARG A 57 4.62 -8.67 27.71
C ARG A 57 4.35 -9.79 26.70
N THR A 58 3.38 -10.66 26.98
CA THR A 58 3.02 -11.77 26.09
C THR A 58 2.08 -11.34 24.96
N ILE A 59 1.65 -10.07 24.98
CA ILE A 59 0.74 -9.48 23.99
C ILE A 59 1.52 -8.47 23.16
N LEU A 60 1.59 -8.71 21.85
CA LEU A 60 2.08 -7.76 20.87
C LEU A 60 0.88 -7.01 20.29
N ALA A 61 0.82 -5.70 20.45
CA ALA A 61 -0.20 -4.85 19.83
C ALA A 61 0.45 -3.84 18.86
N VAL A 62 0.19 -4.03 17.59
CA VAL A 62 0.74 -3.21 16.50
C VAL A 62 -0.30 -2.23 16.00
N THR A 63 0.07 -0.96 15.89
CA THR A 63 -0.78 0.11 15.34
C THR A 63 -0.05 0.83 14.20
N PHE A 64 -0.80 1.52 13.35
CA PHE A 64 -0.20 2.25 12.23
C PHE A 64 0.57 3.51 12.67
N THR A 65 0.14 4.20 13.73
CA THR A 65 0.78 5.45 14.18
C THR A 65 1.21 5.39 15.64
N ARG A 66 2.30 6.11 15.98
CA ARG A 66 2.76 6.29 17.37
C ARG A 66 1.66 6.86 18.27
N LYS A 67 0.85 7.79 17.73
CA LYS A 67 -0.28 8.38 18.45
C LYS A 67 -1.34 7.34 18.81
N ALA A 68 -1.72 6.46 17.86
CA ALA A 68 -2.68 5.39 18.13
C ALA A 68 -2.15 4.40 19.16
N ALA A 69 -0.87 4.05 19.12
CA ALA A 69 -0.23 3.19 20.12
C ALA A 69 -0.26 3.83 21.52
N THR A 70 0.03 5.13 21.64
CA THR A 70 -0.05 5.86 22.90
C THR A 70 -1.48 5.89 23.43
N GLU A 71 -2.44 6.21 22.57
CA GLU A 71 -3.86 6.24 22.94
C GLU A 71 -4.37 4.87 23.40
N MET A 72 -3.98 3.80 22.71
CA MET A 72 -4.32 2.43 23.11
C MET A 72 -3.74 2.10 24.49
N ARG A 73 -2.45 2.41 24.73
CA ARG A 73 -1.79 2.18 26.03
C ARG A 73 -2.48 2.95 27.15
N ASP A 74 -2.87 4.22 26.91
CA ASP A 74 -3.53 5.04 27.91
C ASP A 74 -4.97 4.55 28.22
N ARG A 75 -5.67 4.01 27.22
CA ARG A 75 -6.99 3.39 27.41
C ARG A 75 -6.88 2.10 28.22
N ILE A 76 -5.90 1.24 27.92
CA ILE A 76 -5.64 0.02 28.69
C ILE A 76 -5.27 0.38 30.14
N ARG A 77 -4.39 1.37 30.34
CA ARG A 77 -4.01 1.86 31.66
C ARG A 77 -5.23 2.29 32.50
N ARG A 78 -6.10 3.13 31.91
CA ARG A 78 -7.33 3.59 32.60
C ARG A 78 -8.23 2.43 32.97
N LYS A 79 -8.40 1.47 32.09
CA LYS A 79 -9.20 0.27 32.36
C LYS A 79 -8.61 -0.63 33.45
N LEU A 80 -7.30 -0.79 33.50
CA LEU A 80 -6.62 -1.51 34.58
C LEU A 80 -6.80 -0.79 35.93
N MET A 81 -6.75 0.54 35.96
CA MET A 81 -7.05 1.32 37.16
C MET A 81 -8.49 1.13 37.63
N GLU A 82 -9.45 1.20 36.68
CA GLU A 82 -10.88 0.92 36.95
C GLU A 82 -11.07 -0.47 37.57
N LYS A 83 -10.40 -1.52 37.04
CA LYS A 83 -10.46 -2.89 37.59
C LYS A 83 -9.85 -3.00 38.99
N ILE A 84 -8.78 -2.27 39.28
CA ILE A 84 -8.19 -2.22 40.63
C ILE A 84 -9.17 -1.68 41.66
N GLU A 85 -10.02 -0.72 41.26
CA GLU A 85 -11.01 -0.08 42.14
C GLU A 85 -12.31 -0.92 42.25
N THR A 86 -12.72 -1.53 41.13
CA THR A 86 -14.01 -2.25 41.07
C THR A 86 -13.90 -3.73 41.44
N GLU A 87 -12.71 -4.32 41.43
CA GLU A 87 -12.43 -5.72 41.75
C GLU A 87 -11.40 -5.84 42.89
N PRO A 88 -11.72 -5.49 44.14
CA PRO A 88 -10.77 -5.45 45.25
C PRO A 88 -10.10 -6.80 45.53
N ASP A 89 -10.82 -7.92 45.34
CA ASP A 89 -10.28 -9.27 45.52
C ASP A 89 -9.13 -9.59 44.54
N ASN A 90 -9.17 -9.00 43.35
CA ASN A 90 -8.16 -9.17 42.29
C ASN A 90 -7.20 -7.99 42.16
N ALA A 91 -7.27 -7.01 43.08
CA ALA A 91 -6.50 -5.77 42.98
C ALA A 91 -4.99 -5.99 42.93
N ILE A 92 -4.45 -6.98 43.59
CA ILE A 92 -3.03 -7.33 43.60
C ILE A 92 -2.61 -7.77 42.17
N PHE A 93 -3.40 -8.63 41.54
CA PHE A 93 -3.19 -9.10 40.17
C PHE A 93 -3.17 -7.90 39.21
N TRP A 94 -4.22 -7.07 39.22
CA TRP A 94 -4.34 -5.91 38.33
C TRP A 94 -3.24 -4.87 38.52
N ARG A 95 -2.77 -4.64 39.75
CA ARG A 95 -1.60 -3.78 40.02
C ARG A 95 -0.33 -4.37 39.40
N GLY A 96 -0.16 -5.69 39.43
CA GLY A 96 0.93 -6.39 38.74
C GLY A 96 0.88 -6.16 37.23
N GLN A 97 -0.29 -6.32 36.59
CA GLN A 97 -0.48 -6.07 35.17
C GLN A 97 -0.22 -4.60 34.80
N LEU A 98 -0.68 -3.66 35.63
CA LEU A 98 -0.43 -2.22 35.42
C LEU A 98 1.08 -1.87 35.45
N LYS A 99 1.84 -2.48 36.37
CA LYS A 99 3.28 -2.31 36.45
C LYS A 99 3.98 -2.85 35.20
N GLU A 100 3.55 -4.00 34.70
CA GLU A 100 4.14 -4.64 33.53
C GLU A 100 3.73 -3.94 32.21
N LEU A 101 2.67 -3.14 32.21
CA LEU A 101 2.17 -2.43 31.00
C LEU A 101 3.24 -1.51 30.38
N SER A 102 4.14 -0.95 31.20
CA SER A 102 5.25 -0.12 30.70
C SER A 102 6.23 -0.89 29.79
N ARG A 103 6.25 -2.21 29.93
CA ARG A 103 7.12 -3.13 29.18
C ARG A 103 6.34 -3.90 28.09
N ALA A 104 5.05 -3.60 27.93
CA ALA A 104 4.22 -4.20 26.89
C ALA A 104 4.66 -3.74 25.50
N SER A 105 4.64 -4.67 24.56
CA SER A 105 4.96 -4.40 23.15
C SER A 105 3.76 -3.79 22.44
N ILE A 106 3.42 -2.53 22.79
CA ILE A 106 2.37 -1.74 22.15
C ILE A 106 3.06 -0.63 21.35
N GLY A 107 3.02 -0.68 20.03
CA GLY A 107 3.76 0.27 19.20
C GLY A 107 3.44 0.15 17.72
N THR A 108 4.22 0.86 16.89
CA THR A 108 4.15 0.71 15.43
C THR A 108 4.99 -0.48 14.99
N ILE A 109 4.73 -0.98 13.76
CA ILE A 109 5.54 -2.04 13.16
C ILE A 109 7.03 -1.66 13.11
N HIS A 110 7.35 -0.41 12.78
CA HIS A 110 8.72 0.09 12.74
C HIS A 110 9.38 0.12 14.14
N SER A 111 8.60 0.43 15.20
CA SER A 111 9.13 0.34 16.59
C SER A 111 9.39 -1.11 16.99
N LEU A 112 8.58 -2.05 16.53
CA LEU A 112 8.82 -3.49 16.72
C LEU A 112 10.09 -3.93 16.01
N CYS A 113 10.26 -3.61 14.72
CA CYS A 113 11.45 -3.92 13.93
C CYS A 113 12.71 -3.34 14.59
N SER A 114 12.68 -2.06 14.94
CA SER A 114 13.79 -1.39 15.64
C SER A 114 14.14 -2.06 16.98
N GLY A 115 13.11 -2.48 17.74
CA GLY A 115 13.30 -3.21 18.99
C GLY A 115 13.95 -4.58 18.79
N ILE A 116 13.51 -5.33 17.78
CA ILE A 116 14.08 -6.64 17.42
C ILE A 116 15.55 -6.50 17.01
N LEU A 117 15.87 -5.54 16.13
CA LEU A 117 17.24 -5.31 15.66
C LEU A 117 18.17 -4.88 16.78
N ARG A 118 17.75 -3.93 17.63
CA ARG A 118 18.55 -3.45 18.79
C ARG A 118 18.78 -4.52 19.84
N ALA A 119 17.86 -5.45 19.99
CA ALA A 119 17.98 -6.54 20.97
C ALA A 119 18.85 -7.71 20.46
N ASN A 120 19.22 -7.74 19.19
CA ASN A 120 20.01 -8.79 18.56
C ASN A 120 21.08 -8.18 17.62
N PRO A 121 22.01 -7.37 18.18
CA PRO A 121 22.96 -6.59 17.37
C PRO A 121 23.99 -7.44 16.64
N VAL A 122 24.37 -8.58 17.21
CA VAL A 122 25.36 -9.49 16.62
C VAL A 122 24.76 -10.17 15.38
N GLU A 123 23.56 -10.72 15.52
CA GLU A 123 22.86 -11.43 14.45
C GLU A 123 22.40 -10.49 13.34
N SER A 124 22.14 -9.22 13.65
CA SER A 124 21.73 -8.20 12.66
C SER A 124 22.91 -7.45 12.04
N ASP A 125 24.13 -7.67 12.52
CA ASP A 125 25.35 -6.92 12.13
C ASP A 125 25.15 -5.39 12.19
N LEU A 126 24.48 -4.92 13.27
CA LEU A 126 24.17 -3.52 13.50
C LEU A 126 24.65 -3.03 14.86
N GLU A 127 25.10 -1.79 14.91
CA GLU A 127 25.30 -1.12 16.20
C GLU A 127 23.93 -0.84 16.86
N PRO A 128 23.73 -1.20 18.15
CA PRO A 128 22.45 -0.98 18.84
C PRO A 128 22.02 0.50 18.89
N ALA A 129 22.96 1.42 18.76
CA ALA A 129 22.74 2.86 18.83
C ALA A 129 22.35 3.50 17.50
N PHE A 130 22.04 2.70 16.46
CA PHE A 130 21.63 3.27 15.17
C PHE A 130 20.45 4.25 15.32
N SER A 131 20.43 5.29 14.50
CA SER A 131 19.29 6.20 14.38
C SER A 131 18.42 5.84 13.17
N VAL A 132 17.15 6.24 13.22
CA VAL A 132 16.20 6.00 12.13
C VAL A 132 15.90 7.33 11.47
N MET A 133 16.21 7.43 10.19
CA MET A 133 15.95 8.63 9.39
C MET A 133 14.46 8.75 9.07
N GLU A 134 13.93 9.95 9.22
CA GLU A 134 12.59 10.28 8.70
C GLU A 134 12.60 10.34 7.15
N GLU A 135 11.43 10.32 6.55
CA GLU A 135 11.27 10.24 5.08
C GLU A 135 12.06 11.32 4.33
N GLN A 136 12.03 12.56 4.83
CA GLN A 136 12.76 13.67 4.22
C GLN A 136 14.28 13.54 4.36
N GLU A 137 14.76 13.14 5.55
CA GLU A 137 16.17 12.88 5.81
C GLU A 137 16.71 11.75 4.95
N THR A 138 15.92 10.66 4.81
CA THR A 138 16.25 9.55 3.93
C THR A 138 16.43 10.01 2.49
N LYS A 139 15.50 10.84 1.99
CA LYS A 139 15.53 11.39 0.64
C LYS A 139 16.78 12.23 0.39
N GLU A 140 17.11 13.11 1.30
CA GLU A 140 18.29 13.96 1.23
C GLU A 140 19.58 13.14 1.29
N PHE A 141 19.65 12.16 2.21
CA PHE A 141 20.78 11.25 2.33
C PHE A 141 21.02 10.45 1.04
N LEU A 142 19.98 9.82 0.50
CA LEU A 142 20.07 9.04 -0.73
C LEU A 142 20.50 9.91 -1.91
N GLN A 143 19.93 11.10 -2.03
CA GLN A 143 20.26 12.04 -3.13
C GLN A 143 21.72 12.50 -3.06
N ASP A 144 22.22 12.85 -1.89
CA ASP A 144 23.61 13.30 -1.72
C ASP A 144 24.59 12.15 -2.01
N ARG A 145 24.35 10.96 -1.43
CA ARG A 145 25.23 9.80 -1.61
C ARG A 145 25.20 9.28 -3.05
N ALA A 146 24.03 9.15 -3.67
CA ALA A 146 23.92 8.72 -5.07
C ALA A 146 24.63 9.70 -6.02
N ARG A 147 24.48 11.02 -5.79
CA ARG A 147 25.17 12.05 -6.59
C ARG A 147 26.71 11.96 -6.48
N ARG A 148 27.23 11.78 -5.28
CA ARG A 148 28.68 11.64 -5.07
C ARG A 148 29.20 10.36 -5.68
N TRP A 149 28.51 9.26 -5.48
CA TRP A 149 28.85 7.96 -6.02
C TRP A 149 28.84 7.95 -7.55
N LEU A 150 27.80 8.49 -8.21
CA LEU A 150 27.74 8.60 -9.66
C LEU A 150 28.94 9.37 -10.22
N ARG A 151 29.33 10.49 -9.58
CA ARG A 151 30.52 11.24 -10.00
C ARG A 151 31.81 10.41 -9.90
N GLN A 152 31.92 9.57 -8.89
CA GLN A 152 33.07 8.67 -8.75
C GLN A 152 33.08 7.59 -9.83
N GLN A 153 31.90 6.98 -10.12
CA GLN A 153 31.78 5.98 -11.19
C GLN A 153 32.13 6.54 -12.56
N LEU A 154 31.64 7.73 -12.88
CA LEU A 154 31.98 8.39 -14.16
C LEU A 154 33.47 8.74 -14.24
N LYS A 155 34.12 9.17 -13.15
CA LYS A 155 35.56 9.39 -13.13
C LYS A 155 36.36 8.10 -13.29
N ALA A 156 35.87 6.99 -12.73
CA ALA A 156 36.47 5.67 -12.85
C ALA A 156 36.15 4.98 -14.19
N GLN A 157 35.39 5.65 -15.07
CA GLN A 157 34.96 5.10 -16.37
C GLN A 157 34.22 3.74 -16.21
N ALA A 158 33.40 3.61 -15.15
CA ALA A 158 32.62 2.41 -14.93
C ALA A 158 31.58 2.24 -16.06
N GLU A 159 31.66 1.11 -16.77
CA GLU A 159 30.93 0.83 -18.01
C GLU A 159 29.43 1.12 -17.89
N ALA A 160 28.77 0.56 -16.90
CA ALA A 160 27.33 0.78 -16.70
C ALA A 160 26.98 2.25 -16.46
N ALA A 161 27.78 2.97 -15.67
CA ALA A 161 27.51 4.38 -15.39
C ALA A 161 27.75 5.27 -16.63
N VAL A 162 28.75 4.96 -17.45
CA VAL A 162 29.05 5.67 -18.69
C VAL A 162 27.93 5.47 -19.71
N HIS A 163 27.56 4.21 -20.00
CA HIS A 163 26.49 3.88 -20.96
C HIS A 163 25.15 4.51 -20.58
N LEU A 164 24.75 4.38 -19.31
CA LEU A 164 23.51 5.00 -18.84
C LEU A 164 23.58 6.54 -18.86
N CYS A 165 24.77 7.12 -18.63
CA CYS A 165 24.96 8.56 -18.69
C CYS A 165 24.92 9.09 -20.13
N GLU A 166 25.40 8.33 -21.10
CA GLU A 166 25.30 8.66 -22.55
C GLU A 166 23.83 8.72 -22.97
N GLU A 167 23.01 7.79 -22.48
CA GLU A 167 21.58 7.72 -22.79
C GLU A 167 20.75 8.81 -22.10
N TYR A 168 20.90 8.98 -20.79
CA TYR A 168 20.01 9.85 -19.98
C TYR A 168 20.61 11.22 -19.65
N GLY A 169 21.90 11.42 -19.89
CA GLY A 169 22.65 12.51 -19.31
C GLY A 169 22.81 12.36 -17.79
N SER A 170 23.81 12.98 -17.19
CA SER A 170 24.11 12.83 -15.76
C SER A 170 22.95 13.27 -14.84
N ALA A 171 22.22 14.32 -15.19
CA ALA A 171 21.07 14.81 -14.43
C ALA A 171 19.83 13.90 -14.62
N GLY A 172 19.63 13.38 -15.83
CA GLY A 172 18.58 12.44 -16.14
C GLY A 172 18.79 11.11 -15.44
N LEU A 173 19.99 10.54 -15.51
CA LEU A 173 20.37 9.31 -14.83
C LEU A 173 20.16 9.42 -13.32
N LEU A 174 20.62 10.51 -12.69
CA LEU A 174 20.39 10.71 -11.26
C LEU A 174 18.89 10.75 -10.89
N ARG A 175 18.08 11.42 -11.71
CA ARG A 175 16.62 11.50 -11.48
C ARG A 175 15.96 10.15 -11.59
N GLN A 176 16.28 9.36 -12.62
CA GLN A 176 15.76 8.01 -12.79
C GLN A 176 16.22 7.09 -11.66
N THR A 177 17.49 7.16 -11.27
CA THR A 177 18.04 6.43 -10.14
C THR A 177 17.25 6.69 -8.84
N LEU A 178 17.01 7.97 -8.52
CA LEU A 178 16.26 8.33 -7.32
C LEU A 178 14.81 7.89 -7.38
N TYR A 179 14.18 7.95 -8.55
CA TYR A 179 12.84 7.43 -8.76
C TYR A 179 12.77 5.92 -8.48
N LEU A 180 13.68 5.14 -9.06
CA LEU A 180 13.74 3.68 -8.86
C LEU A 180 14.02 3.29 -7.41
N LEU A 181 14.90 4.01 -6.72
CA LEU A 181 15.19 3.78 -5.31
C LEU A 181 13.99 4.09 -4.39
N GLN A 182 13.13 5.04 -4.78
CA GLN A 182 11.97 5.45 -3.97
C GLN A 182 10.72 4.62 -4.26
N SER A 183 10.55 4.13 -5.50
CA SER A 183 9.36 3.34 -5.87
C SER A 183 9.35 1.94 -5.29
N GLY A 184 10.48 1.43 -4.82
CA GLY A 184 10.63 0.04 -4.38
C GLY A 184 10.44 -0.98 -5.51
N GLU A 185 10.19 -0.50 -6.72
CA GLU A 185 9.90 -1.31 -7.93
C GLU A 185 11.16 -1.69 -8.72
N ALA A 186 12.34 -1.60 -8.11
CA ALA A 186 13.59 -2.03 -8.75
C ALA A 186 13.70 -3.55 -8.93
N HIS A 187 12.59 -4.21 -9.21
CA HIS A 187 12.58 -5.56 -9.76
C HIS A 187 12.50 -5.45 -11.28
N PHE A 188 13.66 -5.37 -11.91
CA PHE A 188 13.74 -5.65 -13.33
C PHE A 188 13.39 -7.12 -13.53
N THR A 189 12.21 -7.39 -14.05
CA THR A 189 11.94 -8.67 -14.69
C THR A 189 12.78 -8.65 -15.97
N ALA A 190 14.00 -9.16 -15.87
CA ALA A 190 14.86 -9.32 -17.03
C ALA A 190 14.08 -10.15 -18.04
N VAL A 191 13.89 -9.60 -19.23
CA VAL A 191 13.65 -10.42 -20.42
C VAL A 191 14.99 -11.13 -20.65
N ASN A 192 15.19 -12.27 -19.97
CA ASN A 192 16.51 -12.89 -19.80
C ASN A 192 16.93 -13.75 -20.98
N ASN A 193 16.31 -13.61 -22.18
CA ASN A 193 16.68 -14.42 -23.31
C ASN A 193 16.79 -13.60 -24.59
N LEU A 194 17.97 -13.59 -25.20
CA LEU A 194 18.15 -13.17 -26.60
C LEU A 194 17.12 -13.85 -27.54
N ALA A 195 16.73 -15.10 -27.26
CA ALA A 195 15.73 -15.85 -28.00
C ALA A 195 14.32 -15.24 -27.87
N ASP A 196 13.96 -14.72 -26.69
CA ASP A 196 12.68 -14.01 -26.47
C ASP A 196 12.66 -12.67 -27.22
N TYR A 197 13.83 -12.04 -27.36
CA TYR A 197 14.01 -10.80 -28.12
C TYR A 197 13.86 -11.03 -29.63
N GLU A 198 14.54 -12.05 -30.20
CA GLU A 198 14.39 -12.41 -31.60
C GLU A 198 12.98 -12.87 -31.96
N SER A 199 12.31 -13.58 -31.03
CA SER A 199 10.91 -13.95 -31.19
C SER A 199 10.01 -12.71 -31.17
N ALA A 200 10.19 -11.81 -30.20
CA ALA A 200 9.43 -10.58 -30.10
C ALA A 200 9.62 -9.66 -31.33
N GLN A 201 10.83 -9.61 -31.90
CA GLN A 201 11.09 -8.86 -33.13
C GLN A 201 10.35 -9.45 -34.35
N LYS A 202 10.29 -10.79 -34.47
CA LYS A 202 9.50 -11.46 -35.50
C LYS A 202 8.00 -11.24 -35.32
N ASP A 203 7.54 -11.34 -34.08
CA ASP A 203 6.12 -11.10 -33.75
C ASP A 203 5.71 -9.65 -34.03
N LEU A 204 6.62 -8.68 -33.81
CA LEU A 204 6.42 -7.29 -34.16
C LEU A 204 6.32 -7.08 -35.67
N GLN A 205 7.24 -7.68 -36.42
CA GLN A 205 7.25 -7.59 -37.87
C GLN A 205 5.98 -8.15 -38.45
N GLN A 206 5.52 -9.30 -37.97
CA GLN A 206 4.23 -9.89 -38.34
C GLN A 206 3.05 -8.97 -37.94
N LEU A 207 3.08 -8.40 -36.73
CA LEU A 207 2.07 -7.44 -36.29
C LEU A 207 2.02 -6.21 -37.17
N ALA A 208 3.18 -5.70 -37.62
CA ALA A 208 3.27 -4.54 -38.51
C ALA A 208 2.69 -4.88 -39.89
N GLU A 209 3.05 -6.04 -40.47
CA GLU A 209 2.51 -6.51 -41.75
C GLU A 209 0.99 -6.71 -41.69
N ASP A 210 0.51 -7.39 -40.65
CA ASP A 210 -0.93 -7.60 -40.42
C ASP A 210 -1.66 -6.26 -40.25
N THR A 211 -1.04 -5.30 -39.55
CA THR A 211 -1.62 -3.97 -39.34
C THR A 211 -1.66 -3.17 -40.65
N ALA A 212 -0.63 -3.26 -41.48
CA ALA A 212 -0.58 -2.59 -42.78
C ALA A 212 -1.72 -3.02 -43.71
N ALA A 213 -2.14 -4.28 -43.64
CA ALA A 213 -3.25 -4.82 -44.42
C ALA A 213 -4.61 -4.16 -44.12
N TYR A 214 -4.79 -3.59 -42.94
CA TYR A 214 -6.04 -2.88 -42.58
C TYR A 214 -6.09 -1.45 -43.14
N PHE A 215 -4.99 -0.84 -43.52
CA PHE A 215 -4.97 0.50 -44.10
C PHE A 215 -5.28 0.48 -45.57
N THR A 216 -6.58 0.39 -45.91
CA THR A 216 -7.10 0.34 -47.28
C THR A 216 -7.96 1.57 -47.58
N ASP A 217 -8.12 1.89 -48.87
CA ASP A 217 -9.00 2.97 -49.30
C ASP A 217 -10.47 2.73 -48.89
N ALA A 218 -10.90 1.46 -48.81
CA ALA A 218 -12.19 1.08 -48.28
C ALA A 218 -12.37 1.48 -46.82
N LEU A 219 -11.37 1.23 -45.97
CA LEU A 219 -11.38 1.68 -44.57
C LEU A 219 -11.56 3.19 -44.48
N VAL A 220 -10.78 3.97 -45.28
CA VAL A 220 -10.87 5.44 -45.28
C VAL A 220 -12.25 5.89 -45.75
N GLY A 221 -12.81 5.24 -46.78
CA GLY A 221 -14.14 5.54 -47.30
C GLY A 221 -15.24 5.44 -46.26
N ASP A 222 -15.16 4.44 -45.41
CA ASP A 222 -16.15 4.12 -44.36
C ASP A 222 -15.94 4.78 -43.01
N CYS A 223 -14.83 5.52 -42.83
CA CYS A 223 -14.52 6.20 -41.56
C CYS A 223 -15.37 7.47 -41.37
N ALA A 224 -15.56 7.84 -40.11
CA ALA A 224 -16.08 9.15 -39.72
C ALA A 224 -15.16 10.29 -40.26
N ALA A 225 -15.75 11.45 -40.56
CA ALA A 225 -15.07 12.58 -41.23
C ALA A 225 -13.72 12.97 -40.61
N GLY A 226 -13.59 12.90 -39.28
CA GLY A 226 -12.31 13.20 -38.56
C GLY A 226 -11.22 12.16 -38.86
N ASN A 227 -11.55 10.86 -38.84
CA ASN A 227 -10.62 9.78 -39.16
C ASN A 227 -10.27 9.78 -40.66
N LYS A 228 -11.28 10.04 -41.53
CA LYS A 228 -11.09 10.20 -42.96
C LYS A 228 -10.05 11.27 -43.25
N LYS A 229 -10.15 12.44 -42.61
CA LYS A 229 -9.15 13.54 -42.74
C LYS A 229 -7.78 13.15 -42.22
N ALA A 230 -7.71 12.34 -41.13
CA ALA A 230 -6.45 11.89 -40.56
C ALA A 230 -5.69 10.88 -41.43
N LEU A 231 -6.43 10.04 -42.17
CA LEU A 231 -5.89 8.95 -42.98
C LEU A 231 -5.74 9.34 -44.49
N SER A 232 -6.50 10.31 -44.97
CA SER A 232 -6.50 10.72 -46.37
C SER A 232 -5.14 11.21 -46.82
N GLY A 233 -4.58 10.60 -47.84
CA GLY A 233 -3.27 10.95 -48.38
C GLY A 233 -2.05 10.43 -47.58
N CYS A 234 -2.27 9.70 -46.51
CA CYS A 234 -1.19 9.15 -45.63
C CYS A 234 -1.07 7.62 -45.70
N LEU A 235 -1.94 6.91 -46.44
CA LEU A 235 -1.98 5.43 -46.41
C LEU A 235 -0.65 4.81 -46.84
N ASP A 236 -0.07 5.29 -47.95
CA ASP A 236 1.21 4.74 -48.45
C ASP A 236 2.36 5.07 -47.52
N ALA A 237 2.35 6.27 -46.90
CA ALA A 237 3.33 6.64 -45.89
C ALA A 237 3.20 5.79 -44.61
N ILE A 238 1.97 5.48 -44.18
CA ILE A 238 1.74 4.58 -43.04
C ILE A 238 2.21 3.15 -43.35
N ARG A 239 1.93 2.64 -44.52
CA ARG A 239 2.42 1.31 -44.96
C ARG A 239 3.94 1.28 -45.06
N ALA A 240 4.56 2.32 -45.64
CA ALA A 240 6.01 2.43 -45.70
C ALA A 240 6.64 2.52 -44.32
N ALA A 241 6.03 3.27 -43.42
CA ALA A 241 6.49 3.37 -42.03
C ALA A 241 6.38 2.03 -41.27
N LEU A 242 5.30 1.27 -41.49
CA LEU A 242 5.13 -0.07 -40.89
C LEU A 242 6.12 -1.10 -41.49
N ALA A 243 6.58 -0.92 -42.70
CA ALA A 243 7.58 -1.76 -43.34
C ALA A 243 9.03 -1.46 -42.91
N ASN A 244 9.30 -0.31 -42.29
CA ASN A 244 10.62 0.10 -41.81
C ASN A 244 10.51 0.81 -40.46
N LEU A 245 10.48 0.01 -39.38
CA LEU A 245 10.31 0.46 -37.99
C LEU A 245 11.64 0.96 -37.36
N ASP A 246 12.77 0.77 -38.00
CA ASP A 246 14.08 1.22 -37.50
C ASP A 246 14.30 2.74 -37.71
N ASP A 247 13.44 3.37 -38.53
CA ASP A 247 13.50 4.81 -38.78
C ASP A 247 12.68 5.59 -37.77
N GLU A 248 13.30 6.43 -36.97
CA GLU A 248 12.65 7.29 -35.96
C GLU A 248 11.55 8.20 -36.58
N ALA A 249 11.74 8.64 -37.84
CA ALA A 249 10.73 9.44 -38.51
C ALA A 249 9.45 8.65 -38.80
N ASN A 250 9.57 7.35 -39.09
CA ASN A 250 8.45 6.45 -39.25
C ASN A 250 7.70 6.22 -37.94
N ILE A 251 8.39 6.01 -36.84
CA ILE A 251 7.80 5.90 -35.53
C ILE A 251 7.08 7.18 -35.10
N ALA A 252 7.66 8.34 -35.37
CA ALA A 252 7.04 9.64 -35.13
C ALA A 252 5.76 9.82 -35.98
N LEU A 253 5.77 9.42 -37.27
CA LEU A 253 4.59 9.44 -38.14
C LEU A 253 3.46 8.56 -37.59
N LEU A 254 3.76 7.31 -37.19
CA LEU A 254 2.77 6.39 -36.64
C LEU A 254 2.20 6.93 -35.32
N SER A 255 3.02 7.54 -34.46
CA SER A 255 2.59 8.19 -33.22
C SER A 255 1.61 9.36 -33.48
N ASP A 256 1.90 10.20 -34.46
CA ASP A 256 1.01 11.29 -34.88
C ASP A 256 -0.32 10.77 -35.41
N VAL A 257 -0.32 9.70 -36.21
CA VAL A 257 -1.51 9.03 -36.71
C VAL A 257 -2.37 8.52 -35.55
N ILE A 258 -1.78 7.85 -34.55
CA ILE A 258 -2.48 7.40 -33.34
C ILE A 258 -3.16 8.58 -32.62
N GLY A 259 -2.47 9.70 -32.49
CA GLY A 259 -2.99 10.93 -31.86
C GLY A 259 -4.21 11.52 -32.57
N ARG A 260 -4.27 11.38 -33.89
CA ARG A 260 -5.38 11.91 -34.73
C ARG A 260 -6.57 10.97 -34.83
N LEU A 261 -6.39 9.65 -34.73
CA LEU A 261 -7.48 8.67 -34.83
C LEU A 261 -8.43 8.75 -33.63
N ARG A 262 -9.73 8.68 -33.89
CA ARG A 262 -10.77 8.69 -32.86
C ARG A 262 -11.67 7.47 -32.98
N LYS A 263 -11.93 6.80 -31.88
CA LYS A 263 -12.83 5.65 -31.78
C LYS A 263 -14.29 6.13 -31.93
N SER A 264 -14.73 6.33 -33.19
CA SER A 264 -16.06 6.84 -33.49
C SER A 264 -16.56 6.40 -34.87
N GLY A 265 -17.89 6.34 -35.08
CA GLY A 265 -18.55 5.96 -36.30
C GLY A 265 -18.72 4.45 -36.46
N LYS A 266 -19.13 4.01 -37.69
CA LYS A 266 -19.42 2.60 -38.00
C LYS A 266 -18.22 1.66 -37.75
N ASN A 267 -17.00 2.15 -37.95
CA ASN A 267 -15.75 1.39 -37.80
C ASN A 267 -15.04 1.68 -36.47
N ALA A 268 -15.76 2.05 -35.40
CA ALA A 268 -15.19 2.39 -34.12
C ALA A 268 -14.34 1.27 -33.51
N GLU A 269 -14.77 0.01 -33.67
CA GLU A 269 -14.01 -1.16 -33.17
C GLU A 269 -12.73 -1.38 -33.98
N THR A 270 -12.81 -1.34 -35.31
CA THR A 270 -11.61 -1.47 -36.18
C THR A 270 -10.60 -0.37 -35.91
N ILE A 271 -11.03 0.87 -35.74
CA ILE A 271 -10.17 1.99 -35.37
C ILE A 271 -9.61 1.81 -33.95
N GLY A 272 -10.37 1.24 -33.04
CA GLY A 272 -9.89 0.88 -31.70
C GLY A 272 -8.76 -0.14 -31.76
N LEU A 273 -8.94 -1.22 -32.49
CA LEU A 273 -7.94 -2.26 -32.72
C LEU A 273 -6.66 -1.71 -33.40
N LEU A 274 -6.83 -0.88 -34.43
CA LEU A 274 -5.69 -0.24 -35.11
C LEU A 274 -4.90 0.67 -34.18
N LYS A 275 -5.57 1.45 -33.34
CA LYS A 275 -4.89 2.29 -32.35
C LYS A 275 -4.10 1.46 -31.34
N GLU A 276 -4.65 0.34 -30.90
CA GLU A 276 -3.97 -0.56 -29.99
C GLU A 276 -2.72 -1.19 -30.62
N ARG A 277 -2.88 -1.76 -31.83
CA ARG A 277 -1.76 -2.35 -32.58
C ARG A 277 -0.67 -1.35 -32.92
N LEU A 278 -1.03 -0.18 -33.43
CA LEU A 278 -0.07 0.91 -33.68
C LEU A 278 0.60 1.38 -32.39
N GLY A 279 -0.13 1.40 -31.27
CA GLY A 279 0.42 1.72 -29.94
C GLY A 279 1.51 0.73 -29.51
N GLN A 280 1.27 -0.56 -29.72
CA GLN A 280 2.27 -1.61 -29.47
C GLN A 280 3.49 -1.43 -30.39
N ILE A 281 3.29 -1.21 -31.67
CA ILE A 281 4.35 -1.01 -32.66
C ILE A 281 5.22 0.20 -32.30
N VAL A 282 4.61 1.34 -31.98
CA VAL A 282 5.33 2.59 -31.66
C VAL A 282 6.11 2.48 -30.34
N GLN A 283 5.62 1.69 -29.38
CA GLN A 283 6.32 1.48 -28.11
C GLN A 283 7.48 0.48 -28.19
N TYR A 284 7.49 -0.37 -29.21
CA TYR A 284 8.46 -1.45 -29.33
C TYR A 284 9.93 -0.99 -29.40
N PRO A 285 10.32 0.02 -30.21
CA PRO A 285 11.69 0.49 -30.21
C PRO A 285 12.18 0.96 -28.83
N ALA A 286 11.29 1.61 -28.07
CA ALA A 286 11.59 2.00 -26.69
C ALA A 286 11.73 0.79 -25.76
N CYS A 287 10.93 -0.27 -25.96
CA CYS A 287 11.05 -1.53 -25.22
C CYS A 287 12.38 -2.24 -25.54
N VAL A 288 12.77 -2.28 -26.81
CA VAL A 288 14.04 -2.85 -27.28
C VAL A 288 15.22 -2.11 -26.65
N ARG A 289 15.25 -0.79 -26.78
CA ARG A 289 16.31 0.05 -26.22
C ARG A 289 16.37 -0.06 -24.69
N SER A 290 15.21 -0.20 -24.05
CA SER A 290 15.13 -0.46 -22.61
C SER A 290 15.71 -1.84 -22.27
N ALA A 291 15.44 -2.87 -23.08
CA ALA A 291 15.97 -4.21 -22.87
C ALA A 291 17.50 -4.25 -22.98
N GLU A 292 18.08 -3.55 -23.95
CA GLU A 292 19.53 -3.39 -24.09
C GLU A 292 20.18 -2.70 -22.88
N LEU A 293 19.47 -1.78 -22.24
CA LEU A 293 19.95 -1.04 -21.08
C LEU A 293 19.74 -1.78 -19.74
N ILE A 294 18.88 -2.80 -19.68
CA ILE A 294 18.59 -3.56 -18.45
C ILE A 294 19.85 -4.10 -17.77
N PRO A 295 20.81 -4.78 -18.47
CA PRO A 295 22.01 -5.30 -17.81
C PRO A 295 22.86 -4.18 -17.17
N TYR A 296 22.95 -3.03 -17.81
CA TYR A 296 23.66 -1.87 -17.27
C TYR A 296 22.94 -1.29 -16.06
N TRP A 297 21.60 -1.21 -16.09
CA TRP A 297 20.79 -0.80 -14.94
C TRP A 297 20.92 -1.77 -13.77
N GLU A 298 20.88 -3.08 -14.01
CA GLU A 298 21.06 -4.11 -12.97
C GLU A 298 22.41 -3.96 -12.28
N SER A 299 23.50 -3.91 -13.08
CA SER A 299 24.86 -3.75 -12.56
C SER A 299 25.01 -2.42 -11.79
N TYR A 300 24.51 -1.31 -12.37
CA TYR A 300 24.57 0.02 -11.77
C TYR A 300 23.81 0.09 -10.45
N LEU A 301 22.57 -0.39 -10.41
CA LEU A 301 21.74 -0.35 -9.20
C LEU A 301 22.24 -1.29 -8.12
N ALA A 302 22.73 -2.48 -8.46
CA ALA A 302 23.33 -3.41 -7.51
C ALA A 302 24.57 -2.78 -6.84
N ALA A 303 25.45 -2.16 -7.61
CA ALA A 303 26.63 -1.49 -7.08
C ALA A 303 26.26 -0.25 -6.23
N LEU A 304 25.27 0.52 -6.66
CA LEU A 304 24.76 1.66 -5.89
C LEU A 304 24.11 1.22 -4.57
N GLN A 305 23.28 0.17 -4.58
CA GLN A 305 22.65 -0.36 -3.38
C GLN A 305 23.69 -0.81 -2.35
N GLN A 306 24.75 -1.51 -2.79
CA GLN A 306 25.87 -1.89 -1.93
C GLN A 306 26.56 -0.66 -1.33
N HIS A 307 26.82 0.35 -2.14
CA HIS A 307 27.43 1.62 -1.67
C HIS A 307 26.53 2.32 -0.64
N LEU A 308 25.23 2.42 -0.91
CA LEU A 308 24.26 3.05 0.00
C LEU A 308 24.12 2.27 1.32
N ALA A 309 24.12 0.94 1.28
CA ALA A 309 24.10 0.11 2.47
C ALA A 309 25.34 0.32 3.33
N ALA A 310 26.54 0.34 2.72
CA ALA A 310 27.80 0.64 3.41
C ALA A 310 27.80 2.06 4.01
N ALA A 311 27.32 3.06 3.26
CA ALA A 311 27.24 4.44 3.73
C ALA A 311 26.25 4.62 4.89
N LYS A 312 25.10 3.90 4.88
CA LYS A 312 24.17 3.89 6.01
C LYS A 312 24.77 3.24 7.24
N LYS A 313 25.47 2.12 7.07
CA LYS A 313 26.16 1.41 8.15
C LYS A 313 27.25 2.29 8.77
N GLU A 314 28.09 2.94 7.96
CA GLU A 314 29.12 3.87 8.42
C GLU A 314 28.56 5.07 9.20
N ALA A 315 27.42 5.60 8.73
CA ALA A 315 26.74 6.70 9.39
C ALA A 315 25.90 6.28 10.62
N GLY A 316 25.72 4.99 10.86
CA GLY A 316 24.89 4.46 11.94
C GLY A 316 23.41 4.82 11.76
N VAL A 317 22.91 4.88 10.52
CA VAL A 317 21.53 5.29 10.19
C VAL A 317 20.81 4.23 9.37
N LEU A 318 19.49 4.12 9.57
CA LEU A 318 18.60 3.25 8.78
C LEU A 318 17.37 4.03 8.30
N ALA A 319 16.86 3.70 7.12
CA ALA A 319 15.55 4.14 6.68
C ALA A 319 14.45 3.21 7.22
N PHE A 320 13.19 3.60 7.10
CA PHE A 320 12.06 2.75 7.53
C PHE A 320 12.02 1.41 6.77
N ASP A 321 12.28 1.42 5.46
CA ASP A 321 12.32 0.19 4.65
C ASP A 321 13.45 -0.75 5.05
N ASP A 322 14.60 -0.19 5.47
CA ASP A 322 15.72 -0.98 5.97
C ASP A 322 15.33 -1.73 7.25
N LEU A 323 14.60 -1.07 8.17
CA LEU A 323 14.15 -1.70 9.41
C LEU A 323 13.27 -2.93 9.13
N GLU A 324 12.31 -2.82 8.22
CA GLU A 324 11.41 -3.92 7.88
C GLU A 324 12.16 -5.07 7.23
N GLN A 325 13.00 -4.78 6.23
CA GLN A 325 13.77 -5.78 5.52
C GLN A 325 14.76 -6.49 6.44
N MET A 326 15.56 -5.74 7.19
CA MET A 326 16.57 -6.32 8.07
C MET A 326 15.95 -7.13 9.22
N ALA A 327 14.82 -6.67 9.80
CA ALA A 327 14.11 -7.44 10.81
C ALA A 327 13.52 -8.74 10.24
N LEU A 328 13.00 -8.69 9.01
CA LEU A 328 12.49 -9.87 8.32
C LEU A 328 13.61 -10.87 8.01
N ASP A 329 14.74 -10.40 7.51
CA ASP A 329 15.91 -11.24 7.19
C ASP A 329 16.54 -11.83 8.46
N LEU A 330 16.63 -11.05 9.55
CA LEU A 330 17.08 -11.54 10.84
C LEU A 330 16.20 -12.70 11.34
N LEU A 331 14.89 -12.54 11.32
CA LEU A 331 13.96 -13.58 11.78
C LEU A 331 13.97 -14.82 10.87
N ARG A 332 14.23 -14.68 9.57
CA ARG A 332 14.33 -15.80 8.63
C ARG A 332 15.62 -16.59 8.79
N ASN A 333 16.72 -15.87 8.95
CA ASN A 333 18.06 -16.46 8.92
C ASN A 333 18.54 -16.95 10.30
N HIS A 334 17.88 -16.50 11.40
CA HIS A 334 18.23 -16.88 12.76
C HIS A 334 17.04 -17.51 13.50
N PRO A 335 16.82 -18.84 13.35
CA PRO A 335 15.69 -19.53 13.97
C PRO A 335 15.62 -19.38 15.50
N SER A 336 16.76 -19.27 16.18
CA SER A 336 16.81 -19.07 17.64
C SER A 336 16.24 -17.71 18.05
N VAL A 337 16.49 -16.67 17.25
CA VAL A 337 15.92 -15.33 17.46
C VAL A 337 14.41 -15.36 17.21
N LEU A 338 13.97 -16.02 16.12
CA LEU A 338 12.55 -16.16 15.81
C LEU A 338 11.79 -16.88 16.93
N GLU A 339 12.33 -18.00 17.43
CA GLU A 339 11.69 -18.79 18.49
C GLU A 339 11.61 -18.02 19.81
N LYS A 340 12.62 -17.21 20.15
CA LYS A 340 12.57 -16.29 21.29
C LYS A 340 11.35 -15.36 21.20
N TYR A 341 11.08 -14.75 20.06
CA TYR A 341 9.94 -13.84 19.90
C TYR A 341 8.60 -14.57 19.79
N ARG A 342 8.56 -15.77 19.19
CA ARG A 342 7.36 -16.63 19.17
C ARG A 342 6.95 -17.08 20.58
N SER A 343 7.91 -17.45 21.41
CA SER A 343 7.63 -17.82 22.81
C SER A 343 7.23 -16.61 23.65
N GLN A 344 7.75 -15.42 23.32
CA GLN A 344 7.36 -14.18 23.99
C GLN A 344 5.97 -13.71 23.61
N TYR A 345 5.66 -13.62 22.31
CA TYR A 345 4.40 -13.05 21.79
C TYR A 345 3.37 -14.15 21.52
N ARG A 346 2.61 -14.49 22.55
CA ARG A 346 1.56 -15.50 22.46
C ARG A 346 0.28 -14.98 21.80
N TYR A 347 0.04 -13.67 21.87
CA TYR A 347 -1.11 -13.00 21.28
C TYR A 347 -0.61 -11.82 20.46
N ILE A 348 -0.99 -11.77 19.20
CA ILE A 348 -0.60 -10.72 18.27
C ILE A 348 -1.87 -10.02 17.79
N MET A 349 -1.93 -8.71 18.00
CA MET A 349 -3.05 -7.86 17.62
C MET A 349 -2.54 -6.76 16.69
N VAL A 350 -3.16 -6.61 15.51
CA VAL A 350 -2.76 -5.61 14.52
C VAL A 350 -3.95 -4.74 14.16
N ASP A 351 -3.81 -3.43 14.41
CA ASP A 351 -4.79 -2.41 14.06
C ASP A 351 -4.46 -1.77 12.69
N GLU A 352 -5.49 -1.28 12.01
CA GLU A 352 -5.41 -0.64 10.69
C GLU A 352 -4.65 -1.50 9.65
N PHE A 353 -4.95 -2.80 9.63
CA PHE A 353 -4.22 -3.79 8.83
C PHE A 353 -4.32 -3.53 7.32
N GLN A 354 -5.33 -2.77 6.85
CA GLN A 354 -5.45 -2.36 5.45
C GLN A 354 -4.31 -1.47 4.95
N ASP A 355 -3.55 -0.87 5.87
CA ASP A 355 -2.40 -0.02 5.55
C ASP A 355 -1.06 -0.78 5.62
N THR A 356 -1.13 -2.12 5.71
CA THR A 356 0.02 -3.02 5.80
C THR A 356 0.52 -3.42 4.40
N ASN A 357 1.83 -3.51 4.23
CA ASN A 357 2.47 -4.03 3.03
C ASN A 357 2.81 -5.53 3.13
N SER A 358 3.23 -6.13 2.01
CA SER A 358 3.58 -7.55 1.96
C SER A 358 4.74 -7.95 2.88
N ARG A 359 5.74 -7.09 3.12
CA ARG A 359 6.85 -7.35 4.06
C ARG A 359 6.37 -7.38 5.51
N GLN A 360 5.58 -6.39 5.90
CA GLN A 360 4.97 -6.31 7.23
C GLN A 360 4.10 -7.51 7.52
N ARG A 361 3.27 -7.96 6.54
CA ARG A 361 2.49 -9.20 6.65
C ARG A 361 3.40 -10.40 6.93
N GLN A 362 4.48 -10.57 6.15
CA GLN A 362 5.41 -11.68 6.32
C GLN A 362 6.05 -11.68 7.72
N LEU A 363 6.44 -10.52 8.23
CA LEU A 363 7.01 -10.37 9.57
C LEU A 363 6.00 -10.79 10.64
N ILE A 364 4.75 -10.32 10.54
CA ILE A 364 3.67 -10.70 11.46
C ILE A 364 3.41 -12.21 11.40
N TYR A 365 3.39 -12.81 10.22
CA TYR A 365 3.18 -14.25 10.05
C TYR A 365 4.30 -15.09 10.66
N LEU A 366 5.56 -14.68 10.49
CA LEU A 366 6.68 -15.35 11.14
C LEU A 366 6.53 -15.33 12.67
N LEU A 367 6.17 -14.20 13.24
CA LEU A 367 5.95 -14.06 14.68
C LEU A 367 4.73 -14.87 15.16
N ALA A 368 3.68 -14.95 14.35
CA ALA A 368 2.47 -15.73 14.64
C ALA A 368 2.64 -17.24 14.43
N GLY A 369 3.86 -17.76 14.33
CA GLY A 369 4.12 -19.19 14.21
C GLY A 369 3.95 -19.75 12.80
N GLY A 370 3.54 -18.93 11.83
CA GLY A 370 3.45 -19.28 10.41
C GLY A 370 4.78 -19.17 9.68
N ASN A 371 4.71 -19.27 8.37
CA ASN A 371 5.80 -18.88 7.47
C ASN A 371 5.32 -17.73 6.56
N ALA A 372 6.19 -17.27 5.64
CA ALA A 372 5.86 -16.16 4.74
C ALA A 372 4.63 -16.40 3.83
N GLN A 373 4.18 -17.65 3.70
CA GLN A 373 3.11 -18.06 2.78
C GLN A 373 1.90 -18.67 3.47
N HIS A 374 2.09 -19.28 4.67
CA HIS A 374 1.04 -20.02 5.36
C HIS A 374 0.94 -19.59 6.84
N LEU A 375 -0.28 -19.30 7.27
CA LEU A 375 -0.61 -19.00 8.65
C LEU A 375 -0.91 -20.31 9.39
N LYS A 376 -0.28 -20.52 10.56
CA LYS A 376 -0.67 -21.61 11.48
C LYS A 376 -1.85 -21.17 12.33
N GLU A 377 -2.57 -22.14 12.88
CA GLU A 377 -3.53 -21.90 13.96
C GLU A 377 -2.79 -21.26 15.13
N ASN A 378 -2.95 -19.97 15.29
CA ASN A 378 -2.29 -19.21 16.33
C ASN A 378 -3.14 -18.01 16.73
N HIS A 379 -2.73 -17.30 17.77
CA HIS A 379 -3.50 -16.22 18.37
C HIS A 379 -3.29 -14.88 17.65
N LEU A 380 -3.46 -14.88 16.31
CA LEU A 380 -3.42 -13.67 15.50
C LEU A 380 -4.79 -13.02 15.41
N PHE A 381 -4.84 -11.75 15.74
CA PHE A 381 -6.02 -10.89 15.59
C PHE A 381 -5.67 -9.69 14.70
N VAL A 382 -6.34 -9.55 13.58
CA VAL A 382 -6.18 -8.40 12.69
C VAL A 382 -7.50 -7.64 12.57
N VAL A 383 -7.44 -6.32 12.60
CA VAL A 383 -8.61 -5.47 12.40
C VAL A 383 -8.28 -4.35 11.43
N GLY A 384 -9.20 -4.04 10.54
CA GLY A 384 -9.02 -2.99 9.55
C GLY A 384 -10.29 -2.68 8.77
N ASP A 385 -10.21 -1.70 7.90
CA ASP A 385 -11.26 -1.35 6.95
C ASP A 385 -10.64 -1.11 5.56
N PRO A 386 -10.73 -2.08 4.63
CA PRO A 386 -10.17 -1.93 3.27
C PRO A 386 -10.63 -0.66 2.57
N LYS A 387 -11.84 -0.17 2.88
CA LYS A 387 -12.41 1.07 2.30
C LYS A 387 -11.69 2.34 2.77
N GLN A 388 -10.91 2.26 3.87
CA GLN A 388 -10.15 3.37 4.44
C GLN A 388 -8.66 3.33 4.07
N SER A 389 -8.21 2.40 3.23
CA SER A 389 -6.82 2.36 2.78
C SER A 389 -6.50 3.56 1.88
N ILE A 390 -5.65 4.46 2.38
CA ILE A 390 -5.23 5.69 1.69
C ILE A 390 -3.70 5.81 1.58
N TYR A 391 -2.95 4.80 2.02
CA TYR A 391 -1.49 4.82 2.09
C TYR A 391 -0.78 4.01 1.00
N ARG A 392 -1.43 3.82 -0.17
CA ARG A 392 -0.80 3.16 -1.32
C ARG A 392 0.55 3.78 -1.70
N PHE A 393 0.67 5.10 -1.59
CA PHE A 393 1.92 5.84 -1.85
C PHE A 393 3.04 5.54 -0.83
N ARG A 394 2.74 4.83 0.26
CA ARG A 394 3.69 4.29 1.26
C ARG A 394 3.83 2.76 1.15
N GLY A 395 3.42 2.18 0.04
CA GLY A 395 3.52 0.74 -0.20
C GLY A 395 2.40 -0.09 0.45
N ALA A 396 1.34 0.52 0.99
CA ALA A 396 0.17 -0.23 1.45
C ALA A 396 -0.53 -0.93 0.27
N GLU A 397 -0.87 -2.18 0.46
CA GLU A 397 -1.52 -3.02 -0.54
C GLU A 397 -2.86 -3.53 -0.01
N VAL A 398 -3.96 -3.02 -0.54
CA VAL A 398 -5.32 -3.41 -0.09
C VAL A 398 -5.57 -4.91 -0.27
N SER A 399 -5.03 -5.51 -1.34
CA SER A 399 -5.08 -6.96 -1.59
C SER A 399 -4.48 -7.81 -0.46
N VAL A 400 -3.55 -7.24 0.33
CA VAL A 400 -2.98 -7.93 1.51
C VAL A 400 -4.06 -8.22 2.55
N PHE A 401 -4.97 -7.28 2.81
CA PHE A 401 -6.07 -7.49 3.76
C PHE A 401 -7.05 -8.58 3.27
N ALA A 402 -7.46 -8.53 2.00
CA ALA A 402 -8.33 -9.54 1.40
C ALA A 402 -7.68 -10.93 1.43
N ARG A 403 -6.40 -11.03 1.10
CA ARG A 403 -5.62 -12.27 1.17
C ARG A 403 -5.57 -12.83 2.59
N VAL A 404 -5.25 -12.02 3.59
CA VAL A 404 -5.18 -12.45 4.99
C VAL A 404 -6.54 -12.91 5.50
N ARG A 405 -7.63 -12.24 5.12
CA ARG A 405 -8.99 -12.69 5.43
C ARG A 405 -9.23 -14.10 4.92
N HIS A 406 -8.94 -14.34 3.64
CA HIS A 406 -9.11 -15.64 3.02
C HIS A 406 -8.21 -16.73 3.65
N GLU A 407 -6.97 -16.40 3.97
CA GLU A 407 -6.03 -17.33 4.62
C GLU A 407 -6.50 -17.69 6.06
N ILE A 408 -7.02 -16.73 6.81
CA ILE A 408 -7.60 -16.98 8.16
C ILE A 408 -8.84 -17.87 8.05
N GLU A 409 -9.76 -17.58 7.14
CA GLU A 409 -10.96 -18.39 6.91
C GLU A 409 -10.61 -19.83 6.53
N ASN A 410 -9.67 -20.01 5.61
CA ASN A 410 -9.22 -21.34 5.16
C ASN A 410 -8.47 -22.13 6.24
N SER A 411 -7.82 -21.46 7.19
CA SER A 411 -7.14 -22.11 8.32
C SER A 411 -8.06 -22.43 9.51
N GLY A 412 -9.38 -22.30 9.35
CA GLY A 412 -10.34 -22.55 10.43
C GLY A 412 -10.48 -21.41 11.44
N GLY A 413 -9.94 -20.24 11.11
CA GLY A 413 -10.11 -18.99 11.86
C GLY A 413 -11.50 -18.37 11.70
N VAL A 414 -11.67 -17.18 12.25
CA VAL A 414 -12.96 -16.48 12.31
C VAL A 414 -12.86 -15.15 11.58
N SER A 415 -13.79 -14.90 10.66
CA SER A 415 -13.97 -13.62 9.97
C SER A 415 -15.21 -12.92 10.51
N LEU A 416 -15.07 -11.70 10.99
CA LEU A 416 -16.13 -10.91 11.60
C LEU A 416 -16.30 -9.57 10.89
N GLN A 417 -17.53 -9.06 10.89
CA GLN A 417 -17.86 -7.76 10.32
C GLN A 417 -18.51 -6.89 11.41
N LEU A 418 -17.93 -5.69 11.65
CA LEU A 418 -18.51 -4.71 12.55
C LEU A 418 -19.21 -3.62 11.73
N THR A 419 -20.51 -3.78 11.56
CA THR A 419 -21.36 -2.87 10.74
C THR A 419 -22.04 -1.78 11.57
N ASP A 420 -22.16 -1.94 12.88
CA ASP A 420 -22.73 -0.96 13.79
C ASP A 420 -21.87 0.29 13.91
N ASN A 421 -22.44 1.47 13.66
CA ASN A 421 -21.76 2.75 13.79
C ASN A 421 -22.26 3.52 15.01
N PHE A 422 -21.35 3.76 15.96
CA PHE A 422 -21.63 4.49 17.22
C PHE A 422 -21.21 5.96 17.15
N ARG A 423 -20.64 6.42 16.04
CA ARG A 423 -20.12 7.78 15.85
C ARG A 423 -21.11 8.67 15.14
N THR A 424 -21.67 8.20 14.05
CA THR A 424 -22.41 8.99 13.07
C THR A 424 -23.91 8.73 13.15
N VAL A 425 -24.71 9.77 12.94
CA VAL A 425 -26.16 9.70 12.97
C VAL A 425 -26.75 9.07 11.70
N LYS A 426 -27.97 8.53 11.81
CA LYS A 426 -28.67 7.75 10.79
C LYS A 426 -28.75 8.44 9.42
N ASN A 427 -29.16 9.72 9.39
CA ASN A 427 -29.36 10.42 8.13
C ASN A 427 -28.05 10.61 7.33
N ILE A 428 -26.94 10.89 8.01
CA ILE A 428 -25.62 11.00 7.36
C ILE A 428 -25.16 9.63 6.87
N LEU A 429 -25.33 8.57 7.67
CA LEU A 429 -24.97 7.21 7.24
C LEU A 429 -25.82 6.73 6.08
N SER A 430 -27.12 7.05 6.05
CA SER A 430 -27.99 6.69 4.92
C SER A 430 -27.50 7.32 3.63
N LEU A 431 -27.07 8.59 3.68
CA LEU A 431 -26.46 9.25 2.53
C LEU A 431 -25.15 8.58 2.10
N CYS A 432 -24.25 8.29 3.06
CA CYS A 432 -22.99 7.61 2.78
C CYS A 432 -23.24 6.22 2.20
N ASN A 433 -24.16 5.44 2.78
CA ASN A 433 -24.54 4.11 2.29
C ASN A 433 -25.04 4.17 0.85
N HIS A 434 -25.92 5.13 0.52
CA HIS A 434 -26.44 5.29 -0.83
C HIS A 434 -25.32 5.64 -1.83
N LEU A 435 -24.48 6.61 -1.50
CA LEU A 435 -23.42 7.10 -2.37
C LEU A 435 -22.34 6.03 -2.62
N PHE A 436 -21.82 5.43 -1.56
CA PHE A 436 -20.68 4.50 -1.67
C PHE A 436 -21.07 3.12 -2.19
N ARG A 437 -22.32 2.67 -1.98
CA ARG A 437 -22.85 1.48 -2.64
C ARG A 437 -22.77 1.59 -4.16
N THR A 438 -23.11 2.76 -4.70
CA THR A 438 -23.06 3.02 -6.15
C THR A 438 -21.62 3.14 -6.66
N LEU A 439 -20.70 3.72 -5.87
CA LEU A 439 -19.32 3.97 -6.31
C LEU A 439 -18.38 2.76 -6.17
N MET A 440 -18.56 1.94 -5.14
CA MET A 440 -17.67 0.81 -4.82
C MET A 440 -18.24 -0.55 -5.21
N GLY A 441 -19.56 -0.67 -5.40
CA GLY A 441 -20.21 -1.96 -5.55
C GLY A 441 -20.33 -2.75 -4.24
N GLU A 442 -21.06 -3.86 -4.27
CA GLU A 442 -21.31 -4.74 -3.11
C GLU A 442 -20.83 -6.19 -3.38
N ASP A 443 -19.99 -6.40 -4.39
CA ASP A 443 -19.49 -7.74 -4.75
C ASP A 443 -18.34 -8.17 -3.80
N PRO A 444 -18.56 -9.19 -2.95
CA PRO A 444 -17.56 -9.69 -2.01
C PRO A 444 -16.34 -10.35 -2.68
N ALA A 445 -16.40 -10.65 -3.97
CA ALA A 445 -15.27 -11.19 -4.72
C ALA A 445 -14.22 -10.13 -5.03
N GLN A 446 -14.54 -8.84 -4.88
CA GLN A 446 -13.58 -7.75 -5.04
C GLN A 446 -12.77 -7.55 -3.76
N ASP A 447 -11.52 -7.09 -3.90
CA ASP A 447 -10.66 -6.76 -2.76
C ASP A 447 -11.24 -5.66 -1.86
N VAL A 448 -12.00 -4.74 -2.46
CA VAL A 448 -12.75 -3.68 -1.78
C VAL A 448 -14.17 -3.65 -2.29
N PHE A 449 -15.12 -3.85 -1.41
CA PHE A 449 -16.55 -3.74 -1.67
C PHE A 449 -17.23 -2.96 -0.56
N TYR A 450 -18.41 -2.42 -0.84
CA TYR A 450 -19.14 -1.62 0.12
C TYR A 450 -20.06 -2.48 0.98
N GLU A 451 -19.89 -2.35 2.29
CA GLU A 451 -20.78 -2.92 3.30
C GLU A 451 -21.53 -1.78 4.00
N ALA A 452 -22.85 -1.87 4.02
CA ALA A 452 -23.68 -0.83 4.60
C ALA A 452 -23.51 -0.77 6.14
N LEU A 453 -23.32 0.44 6.65
CA LEU A 453 -23.21 0.68 8.09
C LEU A 453 -24.58 0.97 8.70
N GLN A 454 -24.80 0.46 9.93
CA GLN A 454 -26.02 0.68 10.71
C GLN A 454 -25.78 1.72 11.80
N ALA A 455 -26.64 2.74 11.86
CA ALA A 455 -26.50 3.80 12.86
C ALA A 455 -27.09 3.38 14.20
N ASN A 456 -26.33 3.56 15.26
CA ASN A 456 -26.81 3.43 16.64
C ASN A 456 -27.23 4.77 17.28
N LYS A 457 -27.16 5.87 16.51
CA LYS A 457 -27.59 7.20 16.95
C LYS A 457 -28.68 7.72 16.01
N GLU A 458 -29.78 8.13 16.59
CA GLU A 458 -30.84 8.87 15.91
C GLU A 458 -30.68 10.35 16.18
N ASN A 459 -30.85 11.17 15.16
CA ASN A 459 -30.87 12.61 15.23
C ASN A 459 -31.58 13.16 13.97
N ASP A 460 -32.19 14.34 14.09
CA ASP A 460 -32.88 15.04 13.01
C ASP A 460 -31.95 15.84 12.08
N ILE A 461 -30.63 15.70 12.22
CA ILE A 461 -29.65 16.35 11.34
C ILE A 461 -29.90 15.91 9.89
N ARG A 462 -30.08 16.89 8.99
CA ARG A 462 -30.26 16.65 7.55
C ARG A 462 -28.97 17.01 6.82
N PRO A 463 -28.43 16.09 6.01
CA PRO A 463 -27.31 16.42 5.12
C PRO A 463 -27.71 17.51 4.13
N GLU A 464 -26.85 18.48 3.91
CA GLU A 464 -27.05 19.55 2.95
C GLU A 464 -26.09 19.41 1.77
N PHE A 465 -26.61 19.56 0.55
CA PHE A 465 -25.81 19.54 -0.67
C PHE A 465 -25.60 20.94 -1.19
N LEU A 466 -24.34 21.38 -1.23
CA LEU A 466 -23.97 22.63 -1.86
C LEU A 466 -23.52 22.38 -3.30
N LYS A 467 -24.35 22.79 -4.26
CA LYS A 467 -24.03 22.70 -5.68
C LYS A 467 -23.47 24.03 -6.20
N PHE A 468 -22.25 24.00 -6.70
CA PHE A 468 -21.60 25.13 -7.31
C PHE A 468 -21.64 24.99 -8.85
N SER A 469 -22.26 25.95 -9.54
CA SER A 469 -22.27 26.02 -11.00
C SER A 469 -21.21 27.02 -11.48
N TYR A 470 -20.45 26.62 -12.49
CA TYR A 470 -19.41 27.48 -13.07
C TYR A 470 -19.59 27.57 -14.60
N SER A 471 -19.69 28.79 -15.11
CA SER A 471 -19.73 29.11 -16.55
C SER A 471 -18.38 29.73 -16.92
N GLY A 472 -17.59 29.06 -17.77
CA GLY A 472 -16.30 29.55 -18.26
C GLY A 472 -15.23 28.47 -18.40
N LYS A 473 -13.98 28.84 -18.75
CA LYS A 473 -12.84 27.92 -18.79
C LYS A 473 -12.57 27.35 -17.39
N LYS A 474 -12.53 26.04 -17.30
CA LYS A 474 -12.33 25.30 -16.02
C LYS A 474 -10.85 25.35 -15.60
N GLU A 475 -10.41 26.45 -15.03
CA GLU A 475 -9.15 26.48 -14.28
C GLU A 475 -9.42 25.96 -12.86
N VAL A 476 -8.81 24.83 -12.51
CA VAL A 476 -9.01 24.11 -11.24
C VAL A 476 -8.85 25.03 -10.02
N GLY A 477 -7.84 25.93 -10.04
CA GLY A 477 -7.61 26.91 -8.97
C GLY A 477 -8.75 27.90 -8.75
N THR A 478 -9.36 28.38 -9.83
CA THR A 478 -10.50 29.32 -9.77
C THR A 478 -11.77 28.65 -9.30
N VAL A 479 -12.02 27.39 -9.73
CA VAL A 479 -13.16 26.60 -9.27
C VAL A 479 -13.07 26.35 -7.77
N ARG A 480 -11.91 25.85 -7.29
CA ARG A 480 -11.66 25.60 -5.85
C ARG A 480 -11.83 26.86 -4.97
N LYS A 481 -11.37 28.02 -5.45
CA LYS A 481 -11.57 29.29 -4.71
C LYS A 481 -13.05 29.63 -4.56
N LYS A 482 -13.86 29.45 -5.60
CA LYS A 482 -15.31 29.71 -5.55
C LYS A 482 -16.04 28.72 -4.64
N GLU A 483 -15.69 27.44 -4.69
CA GLU A 483 -16.21 26.41 -3.79
C GLU A 483 -15.88 26.76 -2.34
N ALA A 484 -14.63 27.12 -2.04
CA ALA A 484 -14.19 27.50 -0.70
C ALA A 484 -14.93 28.73 -0.17
N LEU A 485 -15.13 29.75 -1.01
CA LEU A 485 -15.89 30.95 -0.65
C LEU A 485 -17.38 30.64 -0.39
N GLY A 486 -17.99 29.81 -1.22
CA GLY A 486 -19.37 29.37 -1.04
C GLY A 486 -19.56 28.57 0.24
N LEU A 487 -18.65 27.64 0.53
CA LEU A 487 -18.64 26.89 1.78
C LEU A 487 -18.45 27.80 3.00
N ALA A 488 -17.49 28.74 2.95
CA ALA A 488 -17.23 29.67 4.04
C ALA A 488 -18.44 30.55 4.34
N ARG A 489 -19.16 31.03 3.31
CA ARG A 489 -20.40 31.79 3.50
C ARG A 489 -21.47 30.95 4.20
N ARG A 490 -21.64 29.69 3.74
CA ARG A 490 -22.64 28.83 4.36
C ARG A 490 -22.32 28.48 5.81
N LEU A 491 -21.05 28.20 6.12
CA LEU A 491 -20.59 27.97 7.51
C LEU A 491 -20.84 29.20 8.39
N ARG A 492 -20.63 30.42 7.87
CA ARG A 492 -20.91 31.64 8.59
C ARG A 492 -22.42 31.84 8.86
N GLU A 493 -23.25 31.59 7.84
CA GLU A 493 -24.71 31.62 8.00
C GLU A 493 -25.19 30.66 9.09
N LEU A 494 -24.66 29.42 9.12
CA LEU A 494 -24.98 28.44 10.15
C LEU A 494 -24.53 28.89 11.54
N HIS A 495 -23.34 29.47 11.65
CA HIS A 495 -22.82 29.99 12.91
C HIS A 495 -23.63 31.18 13.44
N ASP A 496 -24.09 32.08 12.55
CA ASP A 496 -24.83 33.26 12.92
C ASP A 496 -26.32 32.96 13.24
N THR A 497 -26.78 31.70 12.96
CA THR A 497 -28.15 31.23 13.23
C THR A 497 -28.27 30.35 14.48
N GLU A 498 -27.16 29.92 15.10
CA GLU A 498 -27.10 29.30 16.42
C GLU A 498 -26.92 30.36 17.51
#